data_61a61fec7ce880cf044cf0dfdd5389a1
#
_entry.id   61a61fec7ce880cf044cf0dfdd5389a1
#
_cell.length_a   1.000
_cell.length_b   1.000
_cell.length_c   1.000
_cell.angle_alpha   90.00
_cell.angle_beta   90.00
_cell.angle_gamma   90.00
#
_symmetry.space_group_name_H-M   'P 1'
#
loop_
_entity.id
_entity.type
_entity.pdbx_description
1 polymer ?
#
loop_
_entity_poly.entity_id
_entity_poly.type
_entity_poly.pdbx_seq_one_letter_code
_entity_poly.pdbx_strand_id
1 'polypeptide(L)'
;MKFISFASGSSGNCYYLHAEGCSILIDLGLGIRTFKKTYKDYGCSFGDIQGILVTHNHTDHTKAVGYLSNEFHIPVFTTEAVHKGMQQNPFLSKKVKKEELKIVNHNIPFQIGPFTITAIP
;
A
#
# COMPACT_ATOMS: atom_id res chain seq x y z
N MET A 1 15.60 -10.62 -4.52
CA MET A 1 14.27 -9.99 -4.38
C MET A 1 13.21 -11.04 -4.13
N LYS A 2 12.26 -10.74 -3.27
CA LYS A 2 11.18 -11.66 -2.91
C LYS A 2 9.84 -11.01 -3.26
N PHE A 3 8.96 -11.77 -3.90
CA PHE A 3 7.61 -11.32 -4.26
C PHE A 3 6.59 -12.29 -3.68
N ILE A 4 5.56 -11.77 -3.01
CA ILE A 4 4.46 -12.57 -2.50
C ILE A 4 3.14 -11.91 -2.88
N SER A 5 2.21 -12.68 -3.44
CA SER A 5 0.82 -12.26 -3.60
C SER A 5 0.07 -12.73 -2.35
N PHE A 6 -0.27 -11.81 -1.46
CA PHE A 6 -1.08 -12.15 -0.29
C PHE A 6 -2.55 -12.35 -0.66
N ALA A 7 -3.01 -11.63 -1.66
CA ALA A 7 -4.37 -11.76 -2.18
C ALA A 7 -4.46 -11.15 -3.56
N SER A 8 -5.32 -11.73 -4.41
CA SER A 8 -5.63 -11.16 -5.72
C SER A 8 -7.07 -11.53 -6.08
N GLY A 9 -7.87 -10.52 -6.47
CA GLY A 9 -9.25 -10.73 -6.86
C GLY A 9 -10.19 -9.69 -6.27
N SER A 10 -11.48 -9.91 -6.45
CA SER A 10 -12.52 -8.96 -6.04
C SER A 10 -12.71 -8.87 -4.52
N SER A 11 -12.22 -9.84 -3.76
CA SER A 11 -12.30 -9.82 -2.29
C SER A 11 -11.11 -9.13 -1.63
N GLY A 12 -10.10 -8.76 -2.40
CA GLY A 12 -8.94 -8.04 -1.91
C GLY A 12 -7.72 -8.24 -2.77
N ASN A 13 -6.87 -7.22 -2.83
CA ASN A 13 -5.61 -7.25 -3.57
C ASN A 13 -4.50 -6.73 -2.67
N CYS A 14 -3.41 -7.48 -2.57
CA CYS A 14 -2.24 -7.08 -1.79
C CYS A 14 -1.03 -7.86 -2.27
N TYR A 15 0.01 -7.13 -2.70
CA TYR A 15 1.25 -7.70 -3.18
C TYR A 15 2.42 -7.16 -2.36
N TYR A 16 3.42 -8.00 -2.15
CA TYR A 16 4.57 -7.70 -1.31
C TYR A 16 5.85 -7.89 -2.12
N LEU A 17 6.73 -6.88 -2.04
CA LEU A 17 8.08 -6.95 -2.58
C LEU A 17 9.08 -6.67 -1.47
N HIS A 18 10.15 -7.46 -1.41
CA HIS A 18 11.22 -7.28 -0.44
C HIS A 18 12.58 -7.42 -1.09
N ALA A 19 13.47 -6.49 -0.81
CA ALA A 19 14.87 -6.53 -1.24
C ALA A 19 15.69 -5.68 -0.29
N GLU A 20 16.90 -6.14 0.05
CA GLU A 20 17.90 -5.38 0.81
C GLU A 20 17.33 -4.75 2.10
N GLY A 21 16.55 -5.54 2.85
CA GLY A 21 15.96 -5.10 4.11
C GLY A 21 14.80 -4.11 3.97
N CYS A 22 14.35 -3.86 2.76
CA CYS A 22 13.25 -2.92 2.47
C CYS A 22 12.07 -3.66 1.86
N SER A 23 10.88 -3.43 2.41
CA SER A 23 9.64 -3.99 1.89
C SER A 23 8.72 -2.89 1.41
N ILE A 24 7.98 -3.16 0.33
CA ILE A 24 6.88 -2.32 -0.10
C ILE A 24 5.64 -3.17 -0.33
N LEU A 25 4.48 -2.59 -0.08
CA LEU A 25 3.20 -3.20 -0.38
C LEU A 25 2.59 -2.50 -1.59
N ILE A 26 2.01 -3.28 -2.49
CA ILE A 26 1.25 -2.76 -3.62
C ILE A 26 -0.20 -3.13 -3.38
N ASP A 27 -1.01 -2.14 -3.08
CA ASP A 27 -2.37 -2.24 -2.64
C ASP A 27 -2.51 -2.99 -1.31
N LEU A 28 -3.56 -2.70 -0.57
CA LEU A 28 -3.84 -3.32 0.71
C LEU A 28 -5.36 -3.37 0.89
N GLY A 29 -5.97 -4.25 0.10
CA GLY A 29 -7.42 -4.43 0.04
C GLY A 29 -7.97 -5.48 0.98
N LEU A 30 -7.11 -6.08 1.80
CA LEU A 30 -7.55 -7.01 2.86
C LEU A 30 -7.99 -6.24 4.09
N GLY A 31 -8.84 -6.85 4.93
CA GLY A 31 -9.11 -6.30 6.24
C GLY A 31 -7.83 -6.28 7.07
N ILE A 32 -7.69 -5.28 7.95
CA ILE A 32 -6.44 -5.06 8.69
C ILE A 32 -6.04 -6.27 9.54
N ARG A 33 -6.99 -6.94 10.18
CA ARG A 33 -6.69 -8.11 11.00
C ARG A 33 -6.20 -9.28 10.15
N THR A 34 -6.86 -9.52 9.03
CA THR A 34 -6.48 -10.58 8.08
C THR A 34 -5.09 -10.31 7.52
N PHE A 35 -4.82 -9.07 7.14
CA PHE A 35 -3.51 -8.68 6.64
C PHE A 35 -2.42 -8.94 7.69
N LYS A 36 -2.62 -8.47 8.91
CA LYS A 36 -1.62 -8.62 9.97
C LYS A 36 -1.32 -10.09 10.26
N LYS A 37 -2.35 -10.93 10.30
CA LYS A 37 -2.17 -12.38 10.52
C LYS A 37 -1.37 -13.00 9.38
N THR A 38 -1.77 -12.73 8.13
CA THR A 38 -1.09 -13.27 6.95
C THR A 38 0.37 -12.82 6.90
N TYR A 39 0.62 -11.55 7.17
CA TYR A 39 1.96 -10.96 7.16
C TYR A 39 2.88 -11.64 8.17
N LYS A 40 2.39 -11.86 9.39
CA LYS A 40 3.12 -12.60 10.43
C LYS A 40 3.33 -14.06 10.06
N ASP A 41 2.32 -14.72 9.49
CA ASP A 41 2.40 -16.13 9.10
C ASP A 41 3.49 -16.35 8.04
N TYR A 42 3.73 -15.36 7.18
CA TYR A 42 4.82 -15.40 6.21
C TYR A 42 6.18 -15.00 6.81
N GLY A 43 6.24 -14.66 8.09
CA GLY A 43 7.48 -14.26 8.75
C GLY A 43 7.97 -12.86 8.37
N CYS A 44 7.11 -12.02 7.87
CA CYS A 44 7.47 -10.65 7.46
C CYS A 44 7.48 -9.69 8.65
N SER A 45 8.32 -8.66 8.57
CA SER A 45 8.46 -7.64 9.61
C SER A 45 7.77 -6.34 9.21
N PHE A 46 6.94 -5.79 10.11
CA PHE A 46 6.30 -4.49 9.89
C PHE A 46 7.32 -3.36 9.83
N GLY A 47 8.43 -3.48 10.55
CA GLY A 47 9.49 -2.46 10.56
C GLY A 47 10.22 -2.30 9.24
N ASP A 48 10.13 -3.27 8.35
CA ASP A 48 10.78 -3.21 7.04
C ASP A 48 9.94 -2.49 5.98
N ILE A 49 8.67 -2.23 6.25
CA ILE A 49 7.76 -1.62 5.27
C ILE A 49 8.09 -0.13 5.12
N GLN A 50 8.57 0.24 3.94
CA GLN A 50 8.97 1.63 3.64
C GLN A 50 7.93 2.39 2.82
N GLY A 51 6.92 1.71 2.32
CA GLY A 51 5.88 2.37 1.55
C GLY A 51 4.73 1.45 1.18
N ILE A 52 3.57 2.04 0.98
CA ILE A 52 2.39 1.40 0.42
C ILE A 52 2.07 2.12 -0.88
N LEU A 53 2.06 1.38 -1.98
CA LEU A 53 1.69 1.91 -3.30
C LEU A 53 0.23 1.59 -3.55
N VAL A 54 -0.58 2.58 -3.91
CA VAL A 54 -2.00 2.38 -4.18
C VAL A 54 -2.27 2.62 -5.66
N THR A 55 -2.79 1.60 -6.34
CA THR A 55 -3.03 1.65 -7.79
C THR A 55 -4.46 2.06 -8.15
N HIS A 56 -5.43 1.74 -7.30
CA HIS A 56 -6.85 2.02 -7.51
C HIS A 56 -7.49 2.52 -6.23
N ASN A 57 -8.54 3.33 -6.35
CA ASN A 57 -9.25 3.85 -5.19
C ASN A 57 -10.36 2.91 -4.65
N HIS A 58 -10.59 1.77 -5.31
CA HIS A 58 -11.63 0.81 -4.91
C HIS A 58 -11.26 0.10 -3.60
N THR A 59 -12.27 -0.28 -2.83
CA THR A 59 -12.08 -0.87 -1.50
C THR A 59 -11.26 -2.16 -1.54
N ASP A 60 -11.38 -2.97 -2.60
CA ASP A 60 -10.60 -4.19 -2.76
C ASP A 60 -9.10 -3.94 -3.01
N HIS A 61 -8.68 -2.67 -3.11
CA HIS A 61 -7.28 -2.26 -3.20
C HIS A 61 -6.83 -1.40 -2.03
N THR A 62 -7.76 -0.89 -1.21
CA THR A 62 -7.48 0.20 -0.27
C THR A 62 -7.96 -0.02 1.16
N LYS A 63 -8.68 -1.11 1.41
CA LYS A 63 -9.43 -1.32 2.65
C LYS A 63 -8.64 -1.05 3.93
N ALA A 64 -7.40 -1.50 4.02
CA ALA A 64 -6.59 -1.37 5.22
C ALA A 64 -5.45 -0.35 5.11
N VAL A 65 -5.34 0.37 3.99
CA VAL A 65 -4.22 1.31 3.76
C VAL A 65 -4.12 2.34 4.88
N GLY A 66 -5.21 3.02 5.20
CA GLY A 66 -5.22 4.03 6.25
C GLY A 66 -4.89 3.48 7.63
N TYR A 67 -5.38 2.28 7.94
CA TYR A 67 -5.09 1.64 9.23
C TYR A 67 -3.61 1.35 9.40
N LEU A 68 -2.98 0.70 8.42
CA LEU A 68 -1.57 0.33 8.51
C LEU A 68 -0.68 1.56 8.48
N SER A 69 -0.94 2.49 7.56
CA SER A 69 -0.18 3.72 7.43
C SER A 69 -0.19 4.52 8.74
N ASN A 70 -1.37 4.69 9.34
CA ASN A 70 -1.50 5.49 10.56
C ASN A 70 -0.85 4.81 11.77
N GLU A 71 -0.92 3.50 11.85
CA GLU A 71 -0.34 2.76 12.98
C GLU A 71 1.19 2.78 12.99
N PHE A 72 1.81 2.60 11.83
CA PHE A 72 3.27 2.45 11.71
C PHE A 72 3.95 3.64 11.05
N HIS A 73 3.22 4.70 10.74
CA HIS A 73 3.75 5.89 10.05
C HIS A 73 4.40 5.54 8.72
N ILE A 74 3.71 4.71 7.93
CA ILE A 74 4.21 4.26 6.64
C ILE A 74 3.71 5.21 5.56
N PRO A 75 4.61 5.77 4.72
CA PRO A 75 4.19 6.63 3.61
C PRO A 75 3.32 5.89 2.60
N VAL A 76 2.30 6.58 2.10
CA VAL A 76 1.39 6.08 1.07
C VAL A 76 1.66 6.84 -0.22
N PHE A 77 2.02 6.10 -1.27
CA PHE A 77 2.37 6.66 -2.58
C PHE A 77 1.25 6.38 -3.57
N THR A 78 0.67 7.42 -4.12
CA THR A 78 -0.42 7.27 -5.08
C THR A 78 -0.58 8.55 -5.90
N THR A 79 -1.32 8.46 -7.02
CA THR A 79 -1.64 9.64 -7.81
C THR A 79 -2.70 10.49 -7.11
N GLU A 80 -2.78 11.76 -7.48
CA GLU A 80 -3.76 12.67 -6.90
C GLU A 80 -5.20 12.20 -7.18
N ALA A 81 -5.46 11.69 -8.36
CA ALA A 81 -6.80 11.19 -8.73
C ALA A 81 -7.22 10.02 -7.84
N VAL A 82 -6.30 9.06 -7.59
CA VAL A 82 -6.57 7.92 -6.72
C VAL A 82 -6.76 8.39 -5.28
N HIS A 83 -5.92 9.29 -4.80
CA HIS A 83 -6.05 9.83 -3.44
C HIS A 83 -7.41 10.52 -3.24
N LYS A 84 -7.81 11.35 -4.20
CA LYS A 84 -9.11 12.03 -4.16
C LYS A 84 -10.26 11.03 -4.10
N GLY A 85 -10.19 9.97 -4.91
CA GLY A 85 -11.19 8.90 -4.88
C GLY A 85 -11.23 8.17 -3.54
N MET A 86 -10.09 7.94 -2.92
CA MET A 86 -10.03 7.33 -1.58
C MET A 86 -10.68 8.23 -0.53
N GLN A 87 -10.42 9.53 -0.58
CA GLN A 87 -11.02 10.48 0.36
C GLN A 87 -12.54 10.55 0.23
N GLN A 88 -13.06 10.38 -0.97
CA GLN A 88 -14.49 10.41 -1.25
C GLN A 88 -15.19 9.06 -1.07
N ASN A 89 -14.44 7.97 -0.85
CA ASN A 89 -15.02 6.64 -0.73
C ASN A 89 -15.64 6.43 0.66
N PRO A 90 -16.99 6.32 0.74
CA PRO A 90 -17.65 6.18 2.05
C PRO A 90 -17.39 4.84 2.73
N PHE A 91 -16.88 3.84 2.00
CA PHE A 91 -16.57 2.52 2.55
C PHE A 91 -15.17 2.45 3.17
N LEU A 92 -14.36 3.50 3.02
CA LEU A 92 -13.06 3.59 3.67
C LEU A 92 -13.23 4.33 5.00
N SER A 93 -13.31 3.57 6.09
CA SER A 93 -13.54 4.13 7.42
C SER A 93 -12.32 4.83 8.00
N LYS A 94 -11.12 4.48 7.54
CA LYS A 94 -9.88 5.12 7.98
C LYS A 94 -9.16 5.74 6.80
N LYS A 95 -9.00 7.05 6.83
CA LYS A 95 -8.33 7.78 5.74
C LYS A 95 -6.82 7.88 6.01
N VAL A 96 -6.06 8.03 4.92
CA VAL A 96 -4.61 8.29 5.00
C VAL A 96 -4.39 9.71 5.52
N LYS A 97 -3.52 9.86 6.50
CA LYS A 97 -3.17 11.18 7.03
C LYS A 97 -2.33 11.96 6.02
N LYS A 98 -2.54 13.27 5.99
CA LYS A 98 -1.84 14.17 5.08
C LYS A 98 -0.31 14.05 5.18
N GLU A 99 0.21 13.91 6.38
CA GLU A 99 1.65 13.81 6.63
C GLU A 99 2.27 12.54 6.07
N GLU A 100 1.49 11.48 5.83
CA GLU A 100 1.97 10.23 5.27
C GLU A 100 1.75 10.14 3.75
N LEU A 101 0.98 11.05 3.18
CA LEU A 101 0.64 11.03 1.76
C LEU A 101 1.80 11.55 0.91
N LYS A 102 2.17 10.77 -0.11
CA LYS A 102 3.16 11.14 -1.13
C LYS A 102 2.51 11.03 -2.50
N ILE A 103 2.23 12.17 -3.12
CA ILE A 103 1.64 12.20 -4.46
C ILE A 103 2.71 11.89 -5.49
N VAL A 104 2.41 10.95 -6.38
CA VAL A 104 3.29 10.58 -7.49
C VAL A 104 2.65 10.98 -8.83
N ASN A 105 3.49 11.25 -9.81
CA ASN A 105 3.05 11.62 -11.16
C ASN A 105 3.35 10.50 -12.13
N HIS A 106 2.45 10.31 -13.10
CA HIS A 106 2.63 9.29 -14.14
C HIS A 106 3.94 9.53 -14.92
N ASN A 107 4.64 8.45 -15.24
CA ASN A 107 5.84 8.43 -16.04
C ASN A 107 7.06 9.13 -15.42
N ILE A 108 6.98 9.54 -14.16
CA ILE A 108 8.11 10.14 -13.43
C ILE A 108 8.62 9.13 -12.39
N PRO A 109 9.81 8.55 -12.58
CA PRO A 109 10.35 7.56 -11.64
C PRO A 109 10.64 8.16 -10.27
N PHE A 110 10.47 7.36 -9.23
CA PHE A 110 10.86 7.71 -7.87
C PHE A 110 11.42 6.48 -7.15
N GLN A 111 12.14 6.72 -6.06
CA GLN A 111 12.84 5.67 -5.31
C GLN A 111 12.15 5.41 -3.98
N ILE A 112 12.03 4.13 -3.62
CA ILE A 112 11.78 3.69 -2.24
C ILE A 112 12.83 2.62 -1.94
N GLY A 113 13.82 2.95 -1.10
CA GLY A 113 14.94 2.06 -0.85
C GLY A 113 15.60 1.59 -2.14
N PRO A 114 15.76 0.28 -2.38
CA PRO A 114 16.36 -0.24 -3.61
C PRO A 114 15.41 -0.25 -4.80
N PHE A 115 14.13 0.12 -4.61
CA PHE A 115 13.13 0.04 -5.68
C PHE A 115 13.04 1.34 -6.45
N THR A 116 13.07 1.25 -7.77
CA THR A 116 12.71 2.36 -8.67
C THR A 116 11.31 2.09 -9.20
N ILE A 117 10.41 3.04 -8.99
CA ILE A 117 8.99 2.87 -9.28
C ILE A 117 8.54 3.92 -10.27
N THR A 118 7.75 3.51 -11.24
CA THR A 118 7.12 4.42 -12.20
C THR A 118 5.64 4.08 -12.32
N ALA A 119 4.78 5.07 -12.07
CA ALA A 119 3.35 4.92 -12.26
C ALA A 119 3.02 5.11 -13.75
N ILE A 120 2.28 4.17 -14.32
CA ILE A 120 1.88 4.21 -15.71
C ILE A 120 0.36 4.42 -15.78
N PRO A 121 -0.12 5.31 -16.67
CA PRO A 121 -1.56 5.57 -16.81
C PRO A 121 -2.35 4.32 -17.19
#